data_cc003cbfed56cf0bc8180983c38fdfb1
#
_entry.id   cc003cbfed56cf0bc8180983c38fdfb1
#
_cell.length_a   1.000
_cell.length_b   1.000
_cell.length_c   1.000
_cell.angle_alpha   90.00
_cell.angle_beta   90.00
_cell.angle_gamma   90.00
#
_symmetry.space_group_name_H-M   'P 1'
#
loop_
_entity.id
_entity.type
_entity.pdbx_description
1 polymer ?
#
loop_
_entity_poly.entity_id
_entity_poly.type
_entity_poly.pdbx_seq_one_letter_code
_entity_poly.pdbx_strand_id
1 'polypeptide(L)'
;MADWAGVKEALNSRYTTDFGMKLLAGTDGFAASVDVGGKKEVILIFNDDPFISISGIIGNVSDYNIQGLLEKMDLFGLRIAAGNLVLSHWTVLETVDLAELIYPIELMAKRLAALR
;
A
#
# COMPACT_ATOMS: atom_id res chain seq x y z
N MET A 1 5.55 2.45 -18.55
CA MET A 1 5.53 2.68 -17.10
C MET A 1 6.54 1.82 -16.35
N ALA A 2 7.56 1.36 -17.04
CA ALA A 2 8.52 0.39 -16.52
C ALA A 2 9.62 0.98 -15.61
N ASP A 3 9.45 2.20 -15.10
CA ASP A 3 10.35 2.82 -14.16
C ASP A 3 9.61 3.51 -13.02
N TRP A 4 10.33 3.83 -11.97
CA TRP A 4 9.77 4.44 -10.77
C TRP A 4 9.18 5.84 -11.04
N ALA A 5 9.80 6.62 -11.90
CA ALA A 5 9.29 7.95 -12.26
C ALA A 5 7.91 7.84 -12.94
N GLY A 6 7.74 6.85 -13.83
CA GLY A 6 6.47 6.58 -14.48
C GLY A 6 5.38 6.14 -13.50
N VAL A 7 5.73 5.34 -12.51
CA VAL A 7 4.82 4.91 -11.44
C VAL A 7 4.35 6.12 -10.63
N LYS A 8 5.27 6.97 -10.20
CA LYS A 8 4.93 8.19 -9.45
C LYS A 8 3.99 9.10 -10.24
N GLU A 9 4.29 9.32 -11.51
CA GLU A 9 3.47 10.17 -12.38
C GLU A 9 2.07 9.60 -12.56
N ALA A 10 1.95 8.31 -12.86
CA ALA A 10 0.68 7.65 -13.07
C ALA A 10 -0.22 7.70 -11.83
N LEU A 11 0.33 7.44 -10.65
CA LEU A 11 -0.43 7.44 -9.41
C LEU A 11 -0.74 8.86 -8.94
N ASN A 12 0.16 9.81 -9.15
CA ASN A 12 -0.08 11.22 -8.84
C ASN A 12 -1.20 11.82 -9.70
N SER A 13 -1.39 11.32 -10.91
CA SER A 13 -2.49 11.74 -11.79
C SER A 13 -3.84 11.21 -11.34
N ARG A 14 -3.87 10.13 -10.57
CA ARG A 14 -5.10 9.44 -10.17
C ARG A 14 -5.51 9.68 -8.73
N TYR A 15 -4.54 9.83 -7.82
CA TYR A 15 -4.77 9.99 -6.39
C TYR A 15 -4.15 11.26 -5.86
N THR A 16 -4.65 11.73 -4.72
CA THR A 16 -3.93 12.72 -3.92
C THR A 16 -2.72 12.05 -3.30
N THR A 17 -1.52 12.54 -3.62
CA THR A 17 -0.26 11.93 -3.19
C THR A 17 0.54 12.88 -2.30
N ASP A 18 1.32 12.28 -1.37
CA ASP A 18 2.24 13.01 -0.51
C ASP A 18 3.63 12.38 -0.64
N PHE A 19 4.55 13.11 -1.25
CA PHE A 19 5.94 12.71 -1.46
C PHE A 19 6.86 13.14 -0.32
N GLY A 20 6.34 13.88 0.65
CA GLY A 20 7.11 14.39 1.80
C GLY A 20 7.30 13.38 2.92
N MET A 21 6.66 12.22 2.86
CA MET A 21 6.78 11.21 3.91
C MET A 21 8.14 10.51 3.86
N LYS A 22 8.91 10.71 4.92
CA LYS A 22 10.15 9.96 5.13
C LYS A 22 9.82 8.74 5.98
N LEU A 23 9.43 7.65 5.33
CA LEU A 23 8.94 6.47 6.03
C LEU A 23 10.06 5.55 6.51
N LEU A 24 11.15 5.44 5.74
CA LEU A 24 12.34 4.68 6.11
C LEU A 24 13.56 5.37 5.52
N ALA A 25 14.63 5.45 6.27
CA ALA A 25 15.88 6.01 5.77
C ALA A 25 16.37 5.23 4.52
N GLY A 26 16.60 5.95 3.43
CA GLY A 26 17.11 5.39 2.18
C GLY A 26 16.07 4.76 1.26
N THR A 27 14.78 4.75 1.62
CA THR A 27 13.72 4.23 0.77
C THR A 27 12.94 5.38 0.14
N ASP A 28 12.87 5.41 -1.20
CA ASP A 28 12.03 6.36 -1.92
C ASP A 28 10.60 5.83 -1.94
N GLY A 29 9.66 6.67 -1.54
CA GLY A 29 8.25 6.29 -1.46
C GLY A 29 7.34 7.48 -1.29
N PHE A 30 6.06 7.22 -1.36
CA PHE A 30 5.03 8.24 -1.15
C PHE A 30 3.75 7.61 -0.64
N ALA A 31 2.87 8.45 -0.10
CA ALA A 31 1.53 8.06 0.31
C ALA A 31 0.52 8.44 -0.76
N ALA A 32 -0.44 7.57 -1.02
CA ALA A 32 -1.59 7.85 -1.87
C ALA A 32 -2.86 7.76 -1.02
N SER A 33 -3.73 8.75 -1.13
CA SER A 33 -5.02 8.76 -0.45
C SER A 33 -6.08 8.20 -1.37
N VAL A 34 -6.76 7.15 -0.93
CA VAL A 34 -7.80 6.45 -1.69
C VAL A 34 -9.14 6.65 -0.99
N ASP A 35 -10.12 7.13 -1.72
CA ASP A 35 -11.47 7.35 -1.17
C ASP A 35 -12.25 6.04 -1.17
N VAL A 36 -12.74 5.64 0.00
CA VAL A 36 -13.58 4.45 0.19
C VAL A 36 -14.83 4.87 0.97
N GLY A 37 -15.95 5.00 0.27
CA GLY A 37 -17.22 5.36 0.91
C GLY A 37 -17.19 6.69 1.65
N GLY A 38 -16.49 7.68 1.13
CA GLY A 38 -16.35 9.00 1.74
C GLY A 38 -15.22 9.13 2.76
N LYS A 39 -14.54 8.04 3.09
CA LYS A 39 -13.36 8.03 3.95
C LYS A 39 -12.11 7.88 3.13
N LYS A 40 -11.03 8.53 3.56
CA LYS A 40 -9.75 8.42 2.89
C LYS A 40 -8.88 7.38 3.60
N GLU A 41 -8.46 6.38 2.84
CA GLU A 41 -7.48 5.39 3.30
C GLU A 41 -6.12 5.71 2.69
N VAL A 42 -5.08 5.60 3.50
CA VAL A 42 -3.71 5.91 3.07
C VAL A 42 -2.99 4.63 2.68
N ILE A 43 -2.51 4.59 1.45
CA ILE A 43 -1.71 3.49 0.92
C ILE A 43 -0.29 4.00 0.69
N LEU A 44 0.69 3.27 1.17
CA LEU A 44 2.11 3.60 1.07
C LEU A 44 2.72 2.85 -0.10
N ILE A 45 3.39 3.56 -0.99
CA ILE A 45 3.99 2.98 -2.18
C ILE A 45 5.49 3.26 -2.15
N PHE A 46 6.29 2.20 -2.23
CA PHE A 46 7.75 2.28 -2.13
C PHE A 46 8.44 1.72 -3.35
N ASN A 47 9.55 2.37 -3.71
CA ASN A 47 10.50 1.80 -4.64
C ASN A 47 11.38 0.79 -3.91
N ASP A 48 11.05 -0.47 -4.05
CA ASP A 48 11.79 -1.60 -3.47
C ASP A 48 12.40 -2.42 -4.60
N ASP A 49 13.17 -1.73 -5.45
CA ASP A 49 13.75 -2.29 -6.68
C ASP A 49 14.39 -3.68 -6.43
N PRO A 50 14.04 -4.71 -7.21
CA PRO A 50 13.27 -4.73 -8.47
C PRO A 50 11.75 -4.72 -8.33
N PHE A 51 11.22 -4.51 -7.14
CA PHE A 51 9.79 -4.52 -6.87
C PHE A 51 9.25 -3.13 -6.55
N ILE A 52 7.93 -2.98 -6.69
CA ILE A 52 7.17 -1.92 -6.05
C ILE A 52 6.48 -2.55 -4.85
N SER A 53 6.60 -1.94 -3.69
CA SER A 53 5.90 -2.36 -2.48
C SER A 53 4.67 -1.47 -2.29
N ILE A 54 3.52 -2.11 -2.03
CA ILE A 54 2.27 -1.45 -1.72
C ILE A 54 1.88 -1.89 -0.30
N SER A 55 1.71 -0.94 0.61
CA SER A 55 1.50 -1.24 2.02
C SER A 55 0.40 -0.40 2.63
N GLY A 56 -0.35 -0.97 3.55
CA GLY A 56 -1.35 -0.27 4.33
C GLY A 56 -1.26 -0.64 5.80
N ILE A 57 -1.26 0.35 6.68
CA ILE A 57 -1.19 0.15 8.12
C ILE A 57 -2.58 -0.14 8.64
N ILE A 58 -2.79 -1.32 9.24
CA ILE A 58 -4.06 -1.69 9.88
C ILE A 58 -4.20 -0.98 11.23
N GLY A 59 -3.19 -1.10 12.07
CA GLY A 59 -3.17 -0.52 13.41
C GLY A 59 -2.21 -1.26 14.33
N ASN A 60 -2.27 -0.98 15.62
CA ASN A 60 -1.40 -1.59 16.61
C ASN A 60 -1.66 -3.10 16.70
N VAL A 61 -0.60 -3.90 16.73
CA VAL A 61 -0.69 -5.37 16.75
C VAL A 61 -1.49 -5.89 17.94
N SER A 62 -1.45 -5.19 19.08
CA SER A 62 -2.16 -5.60 20.30
C SER A 62 -3.67 -5.43 20.20
N ASP A 63 -4.18 -4.65 19.26
CA ASP A 63 -5.60 -4.36 19.10
C ASP A 63 -6.33 -5.36 18.19
N TYR A 64 -5.63 -6.32 17.62
CA TYR A 64 -6.19 -7.22 16.62
C TYR A 64 -5.93 -8.69 16.92
N ASN A 65 -6.88 -9.54 16.52
CA ASN A 65 -6.72 -10.98 16.50
C ASN A 65 -6.07 -11.39 15.18
N ILE A 66 -4.80 -11.74 15.21
CA ILE A 66 -4.01 -12.08 14.02
C ILE A 66 -4.62 -13.27 13.28
N GLN A 67 -5.07 -14.30 14.01
CA GLN A 67 -5.67 -15.49 13.38
C GLN A 67 -6.94 -15.13 12.60
N GLY A 68 -7.81 -14.30 13.18
CA GLY A 68 -9.01 -13.83 12.49
C GLY A 68 -8.70 -12.96 11.27
N LEU A 69 -7.61 -12.18 11.33
CA LEU A 69 -7.16 -11.40 10.19
C LEU A 69 -6.64 -12.28 9.05
N LEU A 70 -5.87 -13.32 9.36
CA LEU A 70 -5.32 -14.23 8.36
C LEU A 70 -6.40 -14.91 7.53
N GLU A 71 -7.58 -15.13 8.09
CA GLU A 71 -8.72 -15.69 7.36
C GLU A 71 -9.33 -14.71 6.34
N LYS A 72 -9.03 -13.43 6.46
CA LYS A 72 -9.55 -12.36 5.60
C LYS A 72 -8.51 -11.81 4.64
N MET A 73 -7.36 -12.47 4.56
CA MET A 73 -6.30 -12.07 3.64
C MET A 73 -6.62 -12.56 2.23
N ASP A 74 -6.68 -11.63 1.29
CA ASP A 74 -6.84 -11.95 -0.12
C ASP A 74 -5.46 -12.26 -0.74
N LEU A 75 -5.00 -11.37 -1.62
CA LEU A 75 -3.68 -11.47 -2.23
C LEU A 75 -2.58 -10.80 -1.41
N PHE A 76 -2.91 -10.28 -0.23
CA PHE A 76 -1.98 -9.51 0.58
C PHE A 76 -1.23 -10.35 1.60
N GLY A 77 0.02 -10.00 1.84
CA GLY A 77 0.78 -10.49 2.99
C GLY A 77 0.45 -9.65 4.23
N LEU A 78 0.52 -10.29 5.39
CA LEU A 78 0.39 -9.62 6.68
C LEU A 78 1.75 -9.66 7.37
N ARG A 79 2.21 -8.49 7.84
CA ARG A 79 3.47 -8.39 8.58
C ARG A 79 3.34 -7.44 9.75
N ILE A 80 4.32 -7.49 10.65
CA ILE A 80 4.42 -6.58 11.78
C ILE A 80 5.63 -5.67 11.53
N ALA A 81 5.41 -4.37 11.61
CA ALA A 81 6.46 -3.38 11.48
C ALA A 81 6.26 -2.29 12.53
N ALA A 82 7.29 -2.06 13.37
CA ALA A 82 7.26 -1.06 14.44
C ALA A 82 6.03 -1.17 15.35
N GLY A 83 5.62 -2.39 15.68
CA GLY A 83 4.44 -2.65 16.54
C GLY A 83 3.10 -2.54 15.85
N ASN A 84 3.07 -2.27 14.55
CA ASN A 84 1.85 -2.18 13.76
C ASN A 84 1.68 -3.39 12.85
N LEU A 85 0.42 -3.79 12.65
CA LEU A 85 0.04 -4.73 11.61
C LEU A 85 -0.05 -4.00 10.28
N VAL A 86 0.56 -4.58 9.24
CA VAL A 86 0.66 -3.98 7.91
C VAL A 86 0.25 -5.00 6.87
N LEU A 87 -0.68 -4.60 6.00
CA LEU A 87 -0.95 -5.33 4.75
C LEU A 87 0.11 -4.96 3.74
N SER A 88 0.60 -5.94 2.98
CA SER A 88 1.64 -5.71 1.99
C SER A 88 1.40 -6.50 0.72
N HIS A 89 1.81 -5.91 -0.39
CA HIS A 89 1.77 -6.52 -1.72
C HIS A 89 2.98 -6.03 -2.51
N TRP A 90 3.59 -6.91 -3.28
CA TRP A 90 4.73 -6.58 -4.14
C TRP A 90 4.41 -6.92 -5.57
N THR A 91 4.84 -6.07 -6.48
CA THR A 91 4.79 -6.32 -7.93
C THR A 91 6.12 -5.95 -8.56
N VAL A 92 6.43 -6.55 -9.71
CA VAL A 92 7.71 -6.33 -10.39
C VAL A 92 7.67 -5.00 -11.11
N LEU A 93 8.60 -4.10 -10.77
CA LEU A 93 8.67 -2.75 -11.34
C LEU A 93 8.84 -2.76 -12.86
N GLU A 94 9.70 -3.63 -13.38
CA GLU A 94 10.07 -3.66 -14.80
C GLU A 94 8.88 -3.96 -15.72
N THR A 95 7.95 -4.80 -15.25
CA THR A 95 6.84 -5.30 -16.08
C THR A 95 5.47 -4.78 -15.65
N VAL A 96 5.39 -3.98 -14.60
CA VAL A 96 4.12 -3.50 -14.06
C VAL A 96 3.39 -2.61 -15.06
N ASP A 97 2.09 -2.79 -15.18
CA ASP A 97 1.19 -1.86 -15.85
C ASP A 97 0.29 -1.14 -14.84
N LEU A 98 -0.49 -0.17 -15.32
CA LEU A 98 -1.34 0.64 -14.46
C LEU A 98 -2.40 -0.19 -13.76
N ALA A 99 -3.01 -1.16 -14.44
CA ALA A 99 -4.04 -2.02 -13.86
C ALA A 99 -3.48 -2.87 -12.71
N GLU A 100 -2.26 -3.37 -12.86
CA GLU A 100 -1.57 -4.15 -11.82
C GLU A 100 -1.22 -3.33 -10.58
N LEU A 101 -1.16 -2.01 -10.69
CA LEU A 101 -0.99 -1.10 -9.55
C LEU A 101 -2.34 -0.72 -8.95
N ILE A 102 -3.30 -0.33 -9.77
CA ILE A 102 -4.58 0.20 -9.32
C ILE A 102 -5.39 -0.87 -8.59
N TYR A 103 -5.45 -2.08 -9.11
CA TYR A 103 -6.24 -3.16 -8.51
C TYR A 103 -5.83 -3.45 -7.06
N PRO A 104 -4.55 -3.73 -6.75
CA PRO A 104 -4.16 -3.97 -5.36
C PRO A 104 -4.30 -2.72 -4.47
N ILE A 105 -4.06 -1.53 -4.99
CA ILE A 105 -4.24 -0.28 -4.21
C ILE A 105 -5.70 -0.13 -3.79
N GLU A 106 -6.64 -0.25 -4.73
CA GLU A 106 -8.07 -0.10 -4.45
C GLU A 106 -8.58 -1.21 -3.52
N LEU A 107 -8.16 -2.45 -3.76
CA LEU A 107 -8.56 -3.58 -2.92
C LEU A 107 -8.01 -3.44 -1.50
N MET A 108 -6.74 -3.04 -1.36
CA MET A 108 -6.13 -2.81 -0.05
C MET A 108 -6.86 -1.71 0.72
N ALA A 109 -7.20 -0.61 0.05
CA ALA A 109 -7.95 0.48 0.69
C ALA A 109 -9.30 -0.01 1.20
N LYS A 110 -10.02 -0.82 0.43
CA LYS A 110 -11.29 -1.42 0.87
C LYS A 110 -11.10 -2.34 2.07
N ARG A 111 -10.03 -3.14 2.07
CA ARG A 111 -9.75 -4.05 3.20
C ARG A 111 -9.39 -3.29 4.47
N LEU A 112 -8.60 -2.23 4.36
CA LEU A 112 -8.27 -1.38 5.50
C LEU A 112 -9.53 -0.74 6.10
N ALA A 113 -10.41 -0.22 5.25
CA ALA A 113 -11.67 0.37 5.71
C ALA A 113 -12.56 -0.66 6.43
N ALA A 114 -12.59 -1.90 5.95
CA ALA A 114 -13.39 -2.96 6.56
C ALA A 114 -12.81 -3.49 7.87
N LEU A 115 -11.48 -3.39 8.06
CA LEU A 115 -10.80 -3.90 9.26
C LEU A 115 -10.79 -2.92 10.44
N ARG A 116 -11.13 -1.67 10.20
CA ARG A 116 -11.13 -0.63 11.24
C ARG A 116 -12.50 -0.39 11.86
#